data_d3f75f0cb10655c08b5a93ca7910d97a
#
_entry.id   d3f75f0cb10655c08b5a93ca7910d97a
#
_cell.length_a   1.000
_cell.length_b   1.000
_cell.length_c   1.000
_cell.angle_alpha   90.00
_cell.angle_beta   90.00
_cell.angle_gamma   90.00
#
_symmetry.space_group_name_H-M   'P 1'
#
loop_
_entity.id
_entity.type
_entity.pdbx_description
1 polymer ?
#
loop_
_entity_poly.entity_id
_entity_poly.type
_entity_poly.pdbx_seq_one_letter_code
_entity_poly.pdbx_strand_id
1 'polypeptide(L)'
;MDLRLGDSREVLKDIKNESIDMVITSPPYDDLRNYNNTLKWNFGVFKDIADQLFRVVKQGGVIVWIVGDKTYKGSETGTSFKQALYFKEIGFNLHDTMIWHKPNSFNFGSNNCYKQSFEYMFIFSKGRPKTMNLIKDIPSKMAGKTLKGARKHA
;
A
#
# COMPACT_ATOMS: atom_id res chain seq x y z
N MET A 1 -3.37 14.00 20.12
CA MET A 1 -3.85 12.88 19.27
C MET A 1 -5.33 13.13 19.00
N ASP A 2 -5.77 13.10 17.73
CA ASP A 2 -7.17 13.28 17.33
C ASP A 2 -7.70 11.90 16.90
N LEU A 3 -8.69 11.36 17.61
CA LEU A 3 -9.32 10.08 17.32
C LEU A 3 -10.76 10.32 16.89
N ARG A 4 -11.10 9.85 15.70
CA ARG A 4 -12.44 10.00 15.11
C ARG A 4 -13.07 8.65 14.86
N LEU A 5 -14.26 8.43 15.40
CA LEU A 5 -15.07 7.24 15.18
C LEU A 5 -16.02 7.50 14.01
N GLY A 6 -16.02 6.63 13.02
CA GLY A 6 -16.94 6.72 11.88
C GLY A 6 -16.48 5.97 10.65
N ASP A 7 -17.32 6.00 9.62
CA ASP A 7 -16.94 5.53 8.28
C ASP A 7 -15.87 6.47 7.71
N SER A 8 -14.74 5.93 7.30
CA SER A 8 -13.63 6.73 6.77
C SER A 8 -14.01 7.54 5.51
N ARG A 9 -15.00 7.09 4.73
CA ARG A 9 -15.54 7.86 3.58
C ARG A 9 -16.19 9.18 4.02
N GLU A 10 -16.83 9.18 5.20
CA GLU A 10 -17.47 10.39 5.75
C GLU A 10 -16.46 11.20 6.55
N VAL A 11 -15.72 10.56 7.44
CA VAL A 11 -14.75 11.26 8.31
C VAL A 11 -13.67 11.98 7.49
N LEU A 12 -13.21 11.40 6.38
CA LEU A 12 -12.23 12.05 5.51
C LEU A 12 -12.74 13.35 4.88
N LYS A 13 -14.05 13.52 4.68
CA LYS A 13 -14.61 14.76 4.12
C LYS A 13 -14.32 15.98 4.98
N ASP A 14 -14.22 15.81 6.29
CA ASP A 14 -13.91 16.87 7.25
C ASP A 14 -12.41 17.20 7.32
N ILE A 15 -11.57 16.40 6.69
CA ILE A 15 -10.14 16.67 6.62
C ILE A 15 -9.85 17.67 5.51
N LYS A 16 -9.10 18.73 5.86
CA LYS A 16 -8.70 19.77 4.91
C LYS A 16 -7.88 19.18 3.75
N ASN A 17 -8.08 19.72 2.55
CA ASN A 17 -7.26 19.38 1.39
C ASN A 17 -5.78 19.61 1.69
N GLU A 18 -4.92 18.72 1.18
CA GLU A 18 -3.47 18.85 1.26
C GLU A 18 -2.95 19.17 2.67
N SER A 19 -3.51 18.49 3.68
CA SER A 19 -3.16 18.69 5.10
C SER A 19 -2.40 17.53 5.72
N ILE A 20 -2.41 16.35 5.09
CA ILE A 20 -1.81 15.11 5.61
C ILE A 20 -0.45 14.87 4.95
N ASP A 21 0.58 14.70 5.75
CA ASP A 21 1.93 14.41 5.27
C ASP A 21 2.12 12.92 4.95
N MET A 22 1.53 12.03 5.77
CA MET A 22 1.65 10.59 5.59
C MET A 22 0.39 9.86 6.04
N VAL A 23 0.03 8.80 5.29
CA VAL A 23 -0.99 7.83 5.64
C VAL A 23 -0.36 6.45 5.75
N ILE A 24 -0.65 5.71 6.81
CA ILE A 24 -0.31 4.29 6.95
C ILE A 24 -1.58 3.55 7.28
N THR A 25 -1.95 2.57 6.45
CA THR A 25 -3.17 1.82 6.66
C THR A 25 -3.12 0.44 6.03
N SER A 26 -3.92 -0.47 6.61
CA SER A 26 -4.20 -1.80 6.11
C SER A 26 -5.72 -1.92 6.00
N PRO A 27 -6.30 -1.77 4.80
CA PRO A 27 -7.73 -1.89 4.60
C PRO A 27 -8.20 -3.34 4.78
N PRO A 28 -9.50 -3.62 4.84
CA PRO A 28 -10.00 -4.98 4.74
C PRO A 28 -9.50 -5.67 3.46
N TYR A 29 -9.08 -6.94 3.59
CA TYR A 29 -8.61 -7.74 2.44
C TYR A 29 -9.78 -8.54 1.89
N ASP A 30 -10.45 -8.03 0.89
CA ASP A 30 -11.66 -8.60 0.33
C ASP A 30 -12.67 -8.96 1.44
N ASP A 31 -13.20 -10.18 1.47
CA ASP A 31 -14.06 -10.74 2.49
C ASP A 31 -13.34 -11.73 3.42
N LEU A 32 -11.99 -11.63 3.55
CA LEU A 32 -11.19 -12.52 4.38
C LEU A 32 -11.53 -12.46 5.87
N ARG A 33 -12.11 -11.36 6.33
CA ARG A 33 -12.56 -11.17 7.72
C ARG A 33 -14.01 -10.73 7.75
N ASN A 34 -14.78 -11.38 8.61
CA ASN A 34 -16.13 -10.94 8.93
C ASN A 34 -16.06 -9.87 10.03
N TYR A 35 -16.43 -8.65 9.70
CA TYR A 35 -16.54 -7.53 10.64
C TYR A 35 -17.99 -7.42 11.17
N ASN A 36 -18.56 -8.53 11.66
CA ASN A 36 -19.94 -8.61 12.18
C ASN A 36 -21.01 -8.14 11.17
N ASN A 37 -20.75 -8.35 9.88
CA ASN A 37 -21.58 -7.89 8.75
C ASN A 37 -21.85 -6.38 8.71
N THR A 38 -21.10 -5.58 9.48
CA THR A 38 -21.30 -4.12 9.54
C THR A 38 -20.55 -3.37 8.46
N LEU A 39 -19.47 -3.96 7.89
CA LEU A 39 -18.66 -3.34 6.86
C LEU A 39 -18.72 -4.15 5.57
N LYS A 40 -19.34 -3.57 4.53
CA LYS A 40 -19.28 -4.11 3.16
C LYS A 40 -18.08 -3.51 2.43
N TRP A 41 -16.93 -4.19 2.50
CA TRP A 41 -15.77 -3.80 1.72
C TRP A 41 -15.90 -4.29 0.28
N ASN A 42 -15.68 -3.41 -0.68
CA ASN A 42 -15.62 -3.72 -2.10
C ASN A 42 -14.77 -2.68 -2.84
N PHE A 43 -14.55 -2.88 -4.13
CA PHE A 43 -13.71 -1.98 -4.91
C PHE A 43 -14.30 -0.55 -5.05
N GLY A 44 -15.62 -0.39 -5.01
CA GLY A 44 -16.25 0.93 -4.99
C GLY A 44 -15.91 1.71 -3.72
N VAL A 45 -16.07 1.07 -2.54
CA VAL A 45 -15.69 1.66 -1.25
C VAL A 45 -14.19 2.02 -1.22
N PHE A 46 -13.34 1.14 -1.76
CA PHE A 46 -11.92 1.44 -1.89
C PHE A 46 -11.69 2.71 -2.74
N LYS A 47 -12.35 2.83 -3.90
CA LYS A 47 -12.22 4.00 -4.78
C LYS A 47 -12.59 5.30 -4.06
N ASP A 48 -13.75 5.30 -3.37
CA ASP A 48 -14.20 6.47 -2.61
C ASP A 48 -13.15 6.92 -1.59
N ILE A 49 -12.50 5.97 -0.91
CA ILE A 49 -11.44 6.26 0.06
C ILE A 49 -10.18 6.75 -0.65
N ALA A 50 -9.76 6.09 -1.73
CA ALA A 50 -8.55 6.44 -2.47
C ALA A 50 -8.62 7.87 -3.03
N ASP A 51 -9.79 8.27 -3.55
CA ASP A 51 -10.03 9.63 -4.05
C ASP A 51 -9.93 10.66 -2.93
N GLN A 52 -10.50 10.37 -1.74
CA GLN A 52 -10.35 11.24 -0.58
C GLN A 52 -8.89 11.30 -0.10
N LEU A 53 -8.16 10.19 -0.11
CA LEU A 53 -6.73 10.19 0.23
C LEU A 53 -5.93 11.05 -0.75
N PHE A 54 -6.23 10.99 -2.05
CA PHE A 54 -5.58 11.88 -3.03
C PHE A 54 -5.84 13.36 -2.73
N ARG A 55 -7.05 13.70 -2.30
CA ARG A 55 -7.43 15.06 -1.94
C ARG A 55 -6.70 15.56 -0.69
N VAL A 56 -6.64 14.75 0.37
CA VAL A 56 -6.14 15.21 1.69
C VAL A 56 -4.63 15.12 1.83
N VAL A 57 -3.95 14.25 1.06
CA VAL A 57 -2.49 14.11 1.10
C VAL A 57 -1.84 15.32 0.40
N LYS A 58 -0.84 15.90 1.05
CA LYS A 58 -0.05 17.02 0.52
C LYS A 58 0.77 16.61 -0.70
N GLN A 59 1.14 17.60 -1.50
CA GLN A 59 2.21 17.42 -2.49
C GLN A 59 3.51 16.99 -1.77
N GLY A 60 4.11 15.90 -2.24
CA GLY A 60 5.26 15.26 -1.59
C GLY A 60 4.91 14.40 -0.37
N GLY A 61 3.62 14.27 -0.05
CA GLY A 61 3.14 13.34 0.97
C GLY A 61 3.12 11.90 0.46
N VAL A 62 3.03 10.94 1.38
CA VAL A 62 3.21 9.51 1.13
C VAL A 62 2.05 8.70 1.70
N ILE A 63 1.67 7.62 1.01
CA ILE A 63 0.76 6.60 1.51
C ILE A 63 1.49 5.28 1.59
N VAL A 64 1.43 4.62 2.74
CA VAL A 64 1.83 3.23 2.95
C VAL A 64 0.56 2.38 3.00
N TRP A 65 0.33 1.62 1.93
CA TRP A 65 -0.87 0.81 1.75
C TRP A 65 -0.51 -0.67 1.86
N ILE A 66 -0.95 -1.30 2.97
CA ILE A 66 -0.63 -2.70 3.26
C ILE A 66 -1.82 -3.56 2.91
N VAL A 67 -1.65 -4.52 2.01
CA VAL A 67 -2.75 -5.34 1.50
C VAL A 67 -2.28 -6.73 1.08
N GLY A 68 -3.14 -7.72 1.27
CA GLY A 68 -2.96 -9.07 0.75
C GLY A 68 -4.14 -9.47 -0.13
N ASP A 69 -3.93 -10.50 -0.93
CA ASP A 69 -4.97 -11.09 -1.77
C ASP A 69 -5.59 -12.32 -1.12
N LYS A 70 -6.84 -12.59 -1.43
CA LYS A 70 -7.52 -13.83 -1.09
C LYS A 70 -7.31 -14.84 -2.21
N THR A 71 -7.03 -16.09 -1.83
CA THR A 71 -7.10 -17.20 -2.78
C THR A 71 -8.48 -17.82 -2.76
N TYR A 72 -9.14 -17.87 -3.90
CA TYR A 72 -10.46 -18.48 -4.07
C TYR A 72 -10.45 -19.43 -5.27
N LYS A 73 -10.86 -20.67 -5.07
CA LYS A 73 -10.89 -21.74 -6.11
C LYS A 73 -9.56 -21.86 -6.87
N GLY A 74 -8.43 -21.79 -6.18
CA GLY A 74 -7.09 -21.92 -6.75
C GLY A 74 -6.57 -20.69 -7.51
N SER A 75 -7.24 -19.54 -7.40
CA SER A 75 -6.80 -18.27 -7.99
C SER A 75 -6.73 -17.17 -6.94
N GLU A 76 -5.69 -16.38 -6.95
CA GLU A 76 -5.65 -15.13 -6.18
C GLU A 76 -6.58 -14.10 -6.79
N THR A 77 -7.21 -13.27 -5.96
CA THR A 77 -8.16 -12.23 -6.40
C THR A 77 -7.48 -11.14 -7.21
N GLY A 78 -6.21 -10.87 -6.97
CA GLY A 78 -5.47 -9.79 -7.59
C GLY A 78 -5.99 -8.39 -7.19
N THR A 79 -6.75 -8.31 -6.12
CA THR A 79 -7.33 -7.05 -5.63
C THR A 79 -6.25 -6.05 -5.23
N SER A 80 -5.14 -6.52 -4.65
CA SER A 80 -3.98 -5.69 -4.29
C SER A 80 -3.43 -4.94 -5.50
N PHE A 81 -3.24 -5.63 -6.63
CA PHE A 81 -2.76 -5.05 -7.89
C PHE A 81 -3.78 -4.06 -8.48
N LYS A 82 -5.07 -4.43 -8.45
CA LYS A 82 -6.14 -3.56 -8.92
C LYS A 82 -6.20 -2.25 -8.13
N GLN A 83 -6.02 -2.32 -6.82
CA GLN A 83 -5.93 -1.15 -5.96
C GLN A 83 -4.69 -0.31 -6.28
N ALA A 84 -3.53 -0.96 -6.45
CA ALA A 84 -2.30 -0.26 -6.77
C ALA A 84 -2.38 0.48 -8.13
N LEU A 85 -2.99 -0.14 -9.13
CA LEU A 85 -3.19 0.50 -10.44
C LEU A 85 -4.16 1.68 -10.36
N TYR A 86 -5.23 1.57 -9.56
CA TYR A 86 -6.15 2.68 -9.37
C TYR A 86 -5.51 3.88 -8.67
N PHE A 87 -4.68 3.68 -7.65
CA PHE A 87 -3.91 4.77 -7.06
C PHE A 87 -3.05 5.51 -8.09
N LYS A 88 -2.46 4.79 -9.05
CA LYS A 88 -1.73 5.42 -10.17
C LYS A 88 -2.65 6.17 -11.11
N GLU A 89 -3.83 5.61 -11.42
CA GLU A 89 -4.84 6.23 -12.29
C GLU A 89 -5.29 7.59 -11.76
N ILE A 90 -5.52 7.72 -10.46
CA ILE A 90 -5.93 8.97 -9.83
C ILE A 90 -4.79 9.97 -9.58
N GLY A 91 -3.54 9.61 -9.92
CA GLY A 91 -2.41 10.55 -9.96
C GLY A 91 -1.31 10.32 -8.92
N PHE A 92 -1.38 9.27 -8.12
CA PHE A 92 -0.23 8.90 -7.29
C PHE A 92 0.87 8.22 -8.10
N ASN A 93 2.11 8.46 -7.73
CA ASN A 93 3.24 7.64 -8.16
C ASN A 93 3.32 6.39 -7.29
N LEU A 94 3.43 5.21 -7.89
CA LEU A 94 3.88 4.02 -7.16
C LEU A 94 5.39 4.18 -6.97
N HIS A 95 5.79 4.63 -5.77
CA HIS A 95 7.18 4.96 -5.46
C HIS A 95 8.01 3.71 -5.20
N ASP A 96 7.50 2.82 -4.35
CA ASP A 96 8.12 1.52 -4.05
C ASP A 96 7.07 0.43 -3.86
N THR A 97 7.46 -0.81 -4.16
CA THR A 97 6.73 -2.01 -3.81
C THR A 97 7.56 -2.80 -2.82
N MET A 98 7.18 -2.76 -1.56
CA MET A 98 7.84 -3.48 -0.49
C MET A 98 7.03 -4.74 -0.12
N ILE A 99 7.71 -5.69 0.47
CA ILE A 99 7.11 -6.95 0.95
C ILE A 99 7.23 -6.99 2.46
N TRP A 100 6.08 -7.11 3.13
CA TRP A 100 6.06 -7.40 4.55
C TRP A 100 6.09 -8.90 4.77
N HIS A 101 7.28 -9.45 5.03
CA HIS A 101 7.45 -10.87 5.32
C HIS A 101 6.95 -11.20 6.72
N LYS A 102 6.09 -12.22 6.81
CA LYS A 102 5.53 -12.75 8.07
C LYS A 102 6.16 -14.11 8.39
N PRO A 103 7.09 -14.19 9.34
CA PRO A 103 7.76 -15.46 9.65
C PRO A 103 6.79 -16.53 10.21
N ASN A 104 5.71 -16.09 10.87
CA ASN A 104 4.69 -16.95 11.49
C ASN A 104 3.35 -16.84 10.75
N SER A 105 3.34 -17.03 9.44
CA SER A 105 2.10 -17.06 8.67
C SER A 105 1.25 -18.27 9.07
N PHE A 106 0.01 -18.02 9.50
CA PHE A 106 -0.97 -19.07 9.86
C PHE A 106 -1.65 -19.74 8.66
N ASN A 107 -1.40 -19.28 7.45
CA ASN A 107 -1.94 -19.93 6.25
C ASN A 107 -1.14 -21.19 5.93
N PHE A 108 -1.75 -22.34 6.14
CA PHE A 108 -1.12 -23.63 5.89
C PHE A 108 -1.12 -24.02 4.42
N GLY A 109 -1.26 -23.15 3.48
CA GLY A 109 -1.31 -23.54 2.09
C GLY A 109 -2.31 -24.67 1.84
N SER A 110 -2.42 -25.12 0.63
CA SER A 110 -3.16 -26.32 0.24
C SER A 110 -2.32 -27.11 -0.76
N ASN A 111 -2.77 -28.33 -1.11
CA ASN A 111 -2.08 -29.11 -2.14
C ASN A 111 -2.03 -28.38 -3.51
N ASN A 112 -2.78 -27.31 -3.68
CA ASN A 112 -2.93 -26.58 -4.92
C ASN A 112 -2.31 -25.16 -4.89
N CYS A 113 -1.75 -24.71 -3.78
CA CYS A 113 -1.11 -23.39 -3.68
C CYS A 113 0.02 -23.39 -2.65
N TYR A 114 1.00 -22.55 -2.90
CA TYR A 114 2.08 -22.32 -1.93
C TYR A 114 1.57 -21.53 -0.72
N LYS A 115 2.24 -21.72 0.42
CA LYS A 115 1.98 -20.94 1.62
C LYS A 115 2.36 -19.47 1.36
N GLN A 116 1.40 -18.57 1.49
CA GLN A 116 1.66 -17.14 1.40
C GLN A 116 2.13 -16.61 2.77
N SER A 117 3.36 -16.14 2.85
CA SER A 117 4.00 -15.63 4.08
C SER A 117 4.34 -14.15 4.01
N PHE A 118 3.65 -13.41 3.16
CA PHE A 118 3.89 -11.97 3.01
C PHE A 118 2.60 -11.20 2.72
N GLU A 119 2.68 -9.88 2.87
CA GLU A 119 1.71 -8.91 2.37
C GLU A 119 2.43 -7.87 1.52
N TYR A 120 1.75 -7.35 0.51
CA TYR A 120 2.26 -6.20 -0.23
C TYR A 120 2.20 -4.96 0.64
N MET A 121 3.26 -4.17 0.60
CA MET A 121 3.32 -2.86 1.23
C MET A 121 3.69 -1.86 0.13
N PHE A 122 2.66 -1.33 -0.54
CA PHE A 122 2.84 -0.34 -1.60
C PHE A 122 3.10 1.03 -0.99
N ILE A 123 4.11 1.70 -1.49
CA ILE A 123 4.45 3.07 -1.12
C ILE A 123 4.05 3.98 -2.28
N PHE A 124 3.04 4.80 -2.05
CA PHE A 124 2.61 5.80 -3.02
C PHE A 124 3.05 7.18 -2.59
N SER A 125 3.27 8.07 -3.57
CA SER A 125 3.57 9.47 -3.30
C SER A 125 2.77 10.39 -4.22
N LYS A 126 2.32 11.52 -3.68
CA LYS A 126 1.73 12.59 -4.48
C LYS A 126 2.84 13.50 -4.97
N GLY A 127 3.32 13.26 -6.19
CA GLY A 127 4.54 13.86 -6.72
C GLY A 127 5.82 13.27 -6.07
N ARG A 128 6.91 14.03 -6.06
CA ARG A 128 8.17 13.60 -5.45
C ARG A 128 8.08 13.68 -3.92
N PRO A 129 8.41 12.60 -3.18
CA PRO A 129 8.42 12.65 -1.71
C PRO A 129 9.30 13.78 -1.18
N LYS A 130 8.81 14.53 -0.19
CA LYS A 130 9.58 15.62 0.45
C LYS A 130 10.71 15.09 1.32
N THR A 131 10.51 13.94 1.93
CA THR A 131 11.45 13.34 2.87
C THR A 131 11.71 11.90 2.47
N MET A 132 12.99 11.54 2.37
CA MET A 132 13.43 10.18 2.13
C MET A 132 14.67 9.91 2.98
N ASN A 133 14.50 9.09 4.03
CA ASN A 133 15.58 8.66 4.91
C ASN A 133 15.89 7.20 4.63
N LEU A 134 16.86 6.95 3.74
CA LEU A 134 17.28 5.60 3.41
C LEU A 134 18.01 4.96 4.60
N ILE A 135 17.59 3.76 4.97
CA ILE A 135 18.34 2.92 5.92
C ILE A 135 19.60 2.43 5.21
N LYS A 136 20.77 2.76 5.75
CA LYS A 136 22.09 2.44 5.18
C LYS A 136 22.94 1.69 6.21
N ASP A 137 22.38 0.64 6.77
CA ASP A 137 22.97 -0.18 7.82
C ASP A 137 23.82 -1.36 7.29
N ILE A 138 23.67 -1.71 6.00
CA ILE A 138 24.42 -2.77 5.37
C ILE A 138 25.39 -2.17 4.35
N PRO A 139 26.73 -2.32 4.56
CA PRO A 139 27.72 -1.87 3.58
C PRO A 139 27.55 -2.58 2.23
N SER A 140 27.54 -1.81 1.15
CA SER A 140 27.52 -2.40 -0.18
C SER A 140 28.82 -3.15 -0.46
N LYS A 141 28.73 -4.39 -0.95
CA LYS A 141 29.88 -5.15 -1.46
C LYS A 141 30.59 -4.47 -2.65
N MET A 142 29.93 -3.50 -3.26
CA MET A 142 30.43 -2.72 -4.41
C MET A 142 30.90 -1.33 -3.98
N ALA A 143 30.88 -0.98 -2.69
CA ALA A 143 31.37 0.30 -2.20
C ALA A 143 32.82 0.52 -2.63
N GLY A 144 33.13 1.65 -3.25
CA GLY A 144 34.46 1.99 -3.72
C GLY A 144 34.88 1.31 -5.03
N LYS A 145 34.07 0.46 -5.65
CA LYS A 145 34.37 -0.15 -6.95
C LYS A 145 33.78 0.67 -8.09
N THR A 146 34.60 0.98 -9.09
CA THR A 146 34.13 1.61 -10.33
C THR A 146 33.51 0.52 -11.22
N LEU A 147 32.23 0.66 -11.54
CA LEU A 147 31.56 -0.20 -12.52
C LEU A 147 31.98 0.22 -13.91
N LYS A 148 32.85 -0.57 -14.59
CA LYS A 148 33.13 -0.37 -16.00
C LYS A 148 31.85 -0.65 -16.80
N GLY A 149 31.34 0.34 -17.53
CA GLY A 149 30.19 0.18 -18.43
C GLY A 149 28.83 0.59 -17.86
N ALA A 150 28.76 1.28 -16.73
CA ALA A 150 27.51 1.88 -16.27
C ALA A 150 27.01 2.90 -17.32
N ARG A 151 25.90 2.59 -18.01
CA ARG A 151 25.24 3.57 -18.89
C ARG A 151 24.81 4.75 -18.04
N LYS A 152 25.26 5.95 -18.40
CA LYS A 152 24.66 7.19 -17.89
C LYS A 152 23.23 7.23 -18.40
N HIS A 153 22.26 7.04 -17.52
CA HIS A 153 20.89 7.37 -17.85
C HIS A 153 20.79 8.90 -17.86
N ALA A 154 20.51 9.42 -19.04
CA ALA A 154 20.18 10.82 -19.25
C ALA A 154 18.81 11.13 -18.63
#